data_36baf9fd04b28e87990dbee8e2118114
#
_entry.id   36baf9fd04b28e87990dbee8e2118114
#
_cell.length_a   1.000
_cell.length_b   1.000
_cell.length_c   1.000
_cell.angle_alpha   90.00
_cell.angle_beta   90.00
_cell.angle_gamma   90.00
#
_symmetry.space_group_name_H-M   'P 1'
#
loop_
_entity.id
_entity.type
_entity.pdbx_description
1 polymer ?
#
loop_
_entity_poly.entity_id
_entity_poly.type
_entity_poly.pdbx_seq_one_letter_code
_entity_poly.pdbx_strand_id
1 'polypeptide(L)'
;MKIQQKFVTACLMTTIALSAQETRRTIVNASKNPADDTKANSDAVPDVYALTGHFDRVVVLRFKYKANLLAGIEKIVQQEHIKNAVILSAVGSVRGYEVHQVSNRDFPSKDTYEKNPTGPADLVSMNGYVINGKVHAHLTLATPDKVIAGHLEPGTEVFTFAIVTIGVMNDTDLGRVDDKTYR
;
A
#
# COMPACT_ATOMS: atom_id res chain seq x y z
N MET A 1 -2.19 -42.52 64.86
CA MET A 1 -2.30 -41.07 64.51
C MET A 1 -1.64 -40.91 63.14
N LYS A 2 -2.46 -40.85 62.04
CA LYS A 2 -1.95 -40.71 60.67
C LYS A 2 -2.07 -39.26 60.27
N ILE A 3 -0.94 -38.64 60.03
CA ILE A 3 -0.87 -37.27 59.51
C ILE A 3 -1.04 -37.33 57.97
N GLN A 4 -2.13 -36.78 57.45
CA GLN A 4 -2.32 -36.60 56.03
C GLN A 4 -1.62 -35.28 55.58
N GLN A 5 -0.59 -35.39 54.79
CA GLN A 5 0.02 -34.27 54.10
C GLN A 5 -0.82 -33.89 52.88
N LYS A 6 -1.41 -32.70 52.91
CA LYS A 6 -2.09 -32.11 51.72
C LYS A 6 -1.04 -31.41 50.86
N PHE A 7 -0.81 -31.96 49.68
CA PHE A 7 -0.05 -31.26 48.64
C PHE A 7 -0.96 -30.20 47.98
N VAL A 8 -0.59 -28.93 48.14
CA VAL A 8 -1.21 -27.82 47.41
C VAL A 8 -0.36 -27.61 46.17
N THR A 9 -0.88 -28.03 45.01
CA THR A 9 -0.27 -27.77 43.71
C THR A 9 -0.62 -26.33 43.31
N ALA A 10 0.34 -25.41 43.43
CA ALA A 10 0.19 -24.05 42.92
C ALA A 10 0.40 -24.09 41.37
N CYS A 11 -0.72 -23.92 40.66
CA CYS A 11 -0.67 -23.75 39.20
C CYS A 11 -0.22 -22.31 38.88
N LEU A 12 1.04 -22.16 38.47
CA LEU A 12 1.58 -20.87 37.99
C LEU A 12 1.02 -20.63 36.58
N MET A 13 -0.03 -19.80 36.46
CA MET A 13 -0.48 -19.30 35.16
C MET A 13 0.48 -18.20 34.73
N THR A 14 1.42 -18.54 33.87
CA THR A 14 2.21 -17.56 33.11
C THR A 14 1.32 -16.93 32.05
N THR A 15 0.80 -15.74 32.31
CA THR A 15 0.17 -14.88 31.30
C THR A 15 1.26 -14.37 30.37
N ILE A 16 1.37 -14.98 29.19
CA ILE A 16 2.17 -14.40 28.10
C ILE A 16 1.36 -13.21 27.59
N ALA A 17 1.75 -12.01 28.00
CA ALA A 17 1.25 -10.79 27.37
C ALA A 17 1.78 -10.75 25.94
N LEU A 18 0.98 -11.21 24.96
CA LEU A 18 1.19 -10.85 23.58
C LEU A 18 0.98 -9.33 23.49
N SER A 19 2.08 -8.58 23.46
CA SER A 19 1.99 -7.17 23.09
C SER A 19 1.54 -7.11 21.62
N ALA A 20 0.25 -6.92 21.39
CA ALA A 20 -0.24 -6.53 20.07
C ALA A 20 0.51 -5.24 19.70
N GLN A 21 1.27 -5.29 18.62
CA GLN A 21 2.01 -4.12 18.17
C GLN A 21 0.98 -3.11 17.66
N GLU A 22 0.77 -2.05 18.44
CA GLU A 22 -0.24 -1.03 18.15
C GLU A 22 0.00 -0.37 16.78
N THR A 23 -1.10 0.02 16.13
CA THR A 23 -1.05 0.82 14.91
C THR A 23 -0.29 2.12 15.20
N ARG A 24 0.78 2.37 14.45
CA ARG A 24 1.59 3.60 14.55
C ARG A 24 1.20 4.55 13.44
N ARG A 25 1.05 5.84 13.80
CA ARG A 25 0.83 6.93 12.86
C ARG A 25 1.95 7.96 12.97
N THR A 26 2.46 8.40 11.81
CA THR A 26 3.51 9.42 11.72
C THR A 26 3.15 10.40 10.62
N ILE A 27 3.24 11.70 10.89
CA ILE A 27 3.02 12.77 9.91
C ILE A 27 4.37 13.26 9.40
N VAL A 28 4.54 13.30 8.08
CA VAL A 28 5.76 13.78 7.42
C VAL A 28 5.41 14.75 6.28
N ASN A 29 6.38 15.57 5.86
CA ASN A 29 6.23 16.33 4.61
C ASN A 29 6.30 15.35 3.43
N ALA A 30 5.36 15.44 2.50
CA ALA A 30 5.32 14.59 1.31
C ALA A 30 6.51 14.88 0.38
N SER A 31 6.90 16.14 0.25
CA SER A 31 8.04 16.58 -0.56
C SER A 31 9.32 16.70 0.28
N LYS A 32 10.45 16.30 -0.32
CA LYS A 32 11.79 16.54 0.24
C LYS A 32 12.16 18.03 0.28
N ASN A 33 11.56 18.82 -0.61
CA ASN A 33 11.73 20.27 -0.67
C ASN A 33 10.35 20.96 -0.60
N PRO A 34 9.82 21.24 0.59
CA PRO A 34 8.49 21.83 0.76
C PRO A 34 8.29 23.18 0.07
N ALA A 35 9.37 23.93 -0.17
CA ALA A 35 9.29 25.21 -0.88
C ALA A 35 8.87 25.05 -2.34
N ASP A 36 9.23 23.92 -2.98
CA ASP A 36 8.81 23.65 -4.36
C ASP A 36 7.31 23.34 -4.44
N ASP A 37 6.72 22.82 -3.37
CA ASP A 37 5.30 22.50 -3.28
C ASP A 37 4.39 23.73 -3.19
N THR A 38 4.95 24.91 -2.89
CA THR A 38 4.17 26.14 -2.75
C THR A 38 4.10 26.99 -4.02
N LYS A 39 4.66 26.50 -5.12
CA LYS A 39 4.57 27.17 -6.43
C LYS A 39 3.11 27.22 -6.89
N ALA A 40 2.71 28.34 -7.45
CA ALA A 40 1.40 28.51 -8.04
C ALA A 40 1.22 27.59 -9.27
N ASN A 41 -0.02 27.24 -9.58
CA ASN A 41 -0.36 26.56 -10.84
C ASN A 41 0.09 27.42 -12.02
N SER A 42 0.46 26.74 -13.10
CA SER A 42 0.81 27.40 -14.37
C SER A 42 -0.43 27.51 -15.26
N ASP A 43 -0.74 28.71 -15.73
CA ASP A 43 -1.81 28.95 -16.70
C ASP A 43 -1.54 28.26 -18.06
N ALA A 44 -0.30 27.85 -18.30
CA ALA A 44 0.08 27.09 -19.49
C ALA A 44 -0.28 25.60 -19.40
N VAL A 45 -0.67 25.09 -18.24
CA VAL A 45 -1.08 23.72 -18.01
C VAL A 45 -2.60 23.70 -17.80
N PRO A 46 -3.37 22.95 -18.61
CA PRO A 46 -4.82 22.89 -18.45
C PRO A 46 -5.19 22.16 -17.16
N ASP A 47 -6.34 22.53 -16.54
CA ASP A 47 -6.85 21.90 -15.31
C ASP A 47 -7.05 20.37 -15.47
N VAL A 48 -7.33 19.92 -16.68
CA VAL A 48 -7.49 18.52 -17.03
C VAL A 48 -7.14 18.29 -18.49
N TYR A 49 -6.48 17.16 -18.78
CA TYR A 49 -6.25 16.70 -20.14
C TYR A 49 -6.37 15.18 -20.22
N ALA A 50 -6.56 14.65 -21.42
CA ALA A 50 -6.77 13.24 -21.67
C ALA A 50 -5.59 12.64 -22.44
N LEU A 51 -5.20 11.42 -22.07
CA LEU A 51 -4.36 10.54 -22.87
C LEU A 51 -5.21 9.35 -23.30
N THR A 52 -5.17 9.03 -24.60
CA THR A 52 -5.84 7.85 -25.14
C THR A 52 -4.85 6.74 -25.34
N GLY A 53 -5.23 5.52 -25.04
CA GLY A 53 -4.44 4.32 -25.25
C GLY A 53 -5.31 3.08 -25.18
N HIS A 54 -4.70 1.91 -25.36
CA HIS A 54 -5.33 0.61 -25.24
C HIS A 54 -4.44 -0.36 -24.47
N PHE A 55 -4.99 -1.47 -24.01
CA PHE A 55 -4.22 -2.53 -23.37
C PHE A 55 -3.68 -3.49 -24.43
N ASP A 56 -2.36 -3.68 -24.44
CA ASP A 56 -1.72 -4.69 -25.30
C ASP A 56 -1.94 -6.09 -24.75
N ARG A 57 -1.87 -6.22 -23.43
CA ARG A 57 -2.07 -7.47 -22.69
C ARG A 57 -2.51 -7.21 -21.27
N VAL A 58 -3.06 -8.24 -20.68
CA VAL A 58 -3.37 -8.28 -19.22
C VAL A 58 -2.42 -9.27 -18.56
N VAL A 59 -1.83 -8.87 -17.43
CA VAL A 59 -0.97 -9.69 -16.60
C VAL A 59 -1.65 -9.90 -15.27
N VAL A 60 -1.82 -11.17 -14.86
CA VAL A 60 -2.41 -11.53 -13.57
C VAL A 60 -1.31 -12.06 -12.66
N LEU A 61 -1.07 -11.35 -11.56
CA LEU A 61 -0.08 -11.69 -10.56
C LEU A 61 -0.74 -12.43 -9.41
N ARG A 62 -0.20 -13.59 -9.06
CA ARG A 62 -0.62 -14.31 -7.85
C ARG A 62 0.50 -14.27 -6.83
N PHE A 63 0.18 -13.76 -5.64
CA PHE A 63 1.07 -13.67 -4.49
C PHE A 63 0.79 -14.80 -3.50
N LYS A 64 1.85 -15.40 -2.99
CA LYS A 64 1.78 -16.41 -1.93
C LYS A 64 1.93 -15.79 -0.55
N TYR A 65 1.67 -16.61 0.47
CA TYR A 65 1.90 -16.29 1.88
C TYR A 65 3.29 -15.65 2.13
N LYS A 66 3.32 -14.57 2.90
CA LYS A 66 4.51 -13.76 3.25
C LYS A 66 5.19 -13.02 2.09
N ALA A 67 4.61 -12.99 0.91
CA ALA A 67 5.14 -12.15 -0.14
C ALA A 67 4.87 -10.67 0.20
N ASN A 68 5.87 -9.80 0.00
CA ASN A 68 5.67 -8.35 0.05
C ASN A 68 4.91 -7.90 -1.20
N LEU A 69 3.79 -7.17 -1.01
CA LEU A 69 2.88 -6.84 -2.09
C LEU A 69 3.51 -5.86 -3.09
N LEU A 70 4.06 -4.74 -2.60
CA LEU A 70 4.69 -3.74 -3.46
C LEU A 70 5.92 -4.31 -4.18
N ALA A 71 6.86 -4.89 -3.44
CA ALA A 71 8.08 -5.46 -4.02
C ALA A 71 7.79 -6.57 -5.05
N GLY A 72 6.71 -7.34 -4.84
CA GLY A 72 6.29 -8.36 -5.80
C GLY A 72 5.74 -7.77 -7.09
N ILE A 73 4.96 -6.68 -7.03
CA ILE A 73 4.50 -5.96 -8.22
C ILE A 73 5.70 -5.39 -8.97
N GLU A 74 6.60 -4.67 -8.28
CA GLU A 74 7.79 -4.07 -8.86
C GLU A 74 8.69 -5.11 -9.54
N LYS A 75 8.87 -6.27 -8.90
CA LYS A 75 9.63 -7.40 -9.47
C LYS A 75 9.05 -7.84 -10.82
N ILE A 76 7.73 -8.03 -10.92
CA ILE A 76 7.09 -8.46 -12.17
C ILE A 76 7.15 -7.34 -13.21
N VAL A 77 6.94 -6.08 -12.82
CA VAL A 77 7.09 -4.92 -13.70
C VAL A 77 8.47 -4.91 -14.35
N GLN A 78 9.53 -5.20 -13.60
CA GLN A 78 10.90 -5.29 -14.13
C GLN A 78 11.10 -6.53 -15.01
N GLN A 79 10.65 -7.72 -14.57
CA GLN A 79 10.82 -8.98 -15.30
C GLN A 79 10.09 -9.00 -16.64
N GLU A 80 8.89 -8.44 -16.68
CA GLU A 80 8.03 -8.35 -17.85
C GLU A 80 8.31 -7.11 -18.72
N HIS A 81 9.29 -6.29 -18.34
CA HIS A 81 9.66 -5.03 -19.00
C HIS A 81 8.48 -4.08 -19.19
N ILE A 82 7.58 -4.02 -18.19
CA ILE A 82 6.39 -3.17 -18.21
C ILE A 82 6.83 -1.72 -17.97
N LYS A 83 6.71 -0.90 -18.99
CA LYS A 83 7.02 0.53 -18.89
C LYS A 83 5.82 1.33 -18.38
N ASN A 84 4.66 1.11 -18.99
CA ASN A 84 3.42 1.79 -18.65
C ASN A 84 2.27 0.79 -18.51
N ALA A 85 1.47 0.96 -17.47
CA ALA A 85 0.34 0.08 -17.20
C ALA A 85 -0.66 0.74 -16.25
N VAL A 86 -1.87 0.19 -16.20
CA VAL A 86 -2.90 0.51 -15.20
C VAL A 86 -3.08 -0.71 -14.29
N ILE A 87 -3.08 -0.51 -12.98
CA ILE A 87 -3.50 -1.53 -12.03
C ILE A 87 -5.02 -1.52 -12.01
N LEU A 88 -5.63 -2.60 -12.50
CA LEU A 88 -7.08 -2.68 -12.73
C LEU A 88 -7.83 -3.15 -11.49
N SER A 89 -7.25 -4.08 -10.74
CA SER A 89 -7.86 -4.64 -9.54
C SER A 89 -6.86 -5.39 -8.68
N ALA A 90 -7.19 -5.55 -7.40
CA ALA A 90 -6.58 -6.57 -6.55
C ALA A 90 -7.57 -7.07 -5.51
N VAL A 91 -7.42 -8.34 -5.12
CA VAL A 91 -8.17 -8.98 -4.03
C VAL A 91 -7.25 -9.94 -3.27
N GLY A 92 -7.56 -10.20 -2.01
CA GLY A 92 -6.80 -11.13 -1.19
C GLY A 92 -6.81 -10.77 0.29
N SER A 93 -5.73 -11.08 0.99
CA SER A 93 -5.58 -10.71 2.40
C SER A 93 -4.12 -10.42 2.76
N VAL A 94 -3.93 -9.55 3.74
CA VAL A 94 -2.63 -9.16 4.28
C VAL A 94 -2.53 -9.51 5.76
N ARG A 95 -1.33 -9.74 6.26
CA ARG A 95 -1.03 -10.04 7.66
C ARG A 95 -0.35 -8.89 8.41
N GLY A 96 -0.03 -7.85 7.69
CA GLY A 96 0.51 -6.59 8.14
C GLY A 96 0.47 -5.61 6.99
N TYR A 97 0.37 -4.30 7.29
CA TYR A 97 0.25 -3.28 6.27
C TYR A 97 0.98 -1.99 6.65
N GLU A 98 1.33 -1.24 5.63
CA GLU A 98 1.76 0.15 5.73
C GLU A 98 1.15 0.92 4.57
N VAL A 99 0.52 2.06 4.88
CA VAL A 99 -0.09 2.95 3.90
C VAL A 99 0.17 4.40 4.30
N HIS A 100 0.11 5.33 3.33
CA HIS A 100 0.02 6.74 3.67
C HIS A 100 -1.15 7.42 2.97
N GLN A 101 -1.57 8.56 3.53
CA GLN A 101 -2.64 9.41 3.03
C GLN A 101 -2.25 10.86 3.18
N VAL A 102 -2.70 11.72 2.26
CA VAL A 102 -2.60 13.18 2.44
C VAL A 102 -3.31 13.59 3.73
N SER A 103 -2.66 14.40 4.56
CA SER A 103 -3.14 14.80 5.89
C SER A 103 -3.52 16.27 6.02
N ASN A 104 -3.29 17.09 4.99
CA ASN A 104 -3.65 18.50 4.96
C ASN A 104 -4.20 18.89 3.57
N ARG A 105 -4.79 20.07 3.46
CA ARG A 105 -5.44 20.54 2.22
C ARG A 105 -4.66 21.62 1.45
N ASP A 106 -3.64 22.18 2.06
CA ASP A 106 -2.86 23.29 1.50
C ASP A 106 -1.37 22.95 1.48
N PHE A 107 -0.66 23.44 0.47
CA PHE A 107 0.79 23.23 0.34
C PHE A 107 1.60 23.96 1.42
N PRO A 108 2.74 23.39 1.86
CA PRO A 108 3.33 22.12 1.43
C PRO A 108 2.52 20.92 1.90
N SER A 109 2.40 19.90 1.04
CA SER A 109 1.64 18.71 1.36
C SER A 109 2.31 17.87 2.46
N LYS A 110 1.47 17.27 3.31
CA LYS A 110 1.89 16.39 4.39
C LYS A 110 1.15 15.07 4.27
N ASP A 111 1.84 13.99 4.61
CA ASP A 111 1.29 12.65 4.62
C ASP A 111 1.24 12.09 6.04
N THR A 112 0.16 11.37 6.34
CA THR A 112 0.08 10.52 7.52
C THR A 112 0.36 9.09 7.10
N TYR A 113 1.44 8.51 7.63
CA TYR A 113 1.74 7.10 7.51
C TYR A 113 1.04 6.32 8.60
N GLU A 114 0.31 5.27 8.22
CA GLU A 114 -0.28 4.31 9.16
C GLU A 114 0.36 2.94 8.91
N LYS A 115 1.01 2.41 9.97
CA LYS A 115 1.70 1.12 9.94
C LYS A 115 1.16 0.20 11.02
N ASN A 116 0.77 -1.01 10.62
CA ASN A 116 0.47 -2.12 11.53
C ASN A 116 1.09 -3.42 10.99
N PRO A 117 2.30 -3.80 11.44
CA PRO A 117 3.02 -4.95 10.90
C PRO A 117 2.42 -6.31 11.31
N THR A 118 1.46 -6.33 12.23
CA THR A 118 0.80 -7.54 12.74
C THR A 118 -0.72 -7.51 12.55
N GLY A 119 -1.25 -6.46 11.90
CA GLY A 119 -2.68 -6.27 11.68
C GLY A 119 -3.17 -7.03 10.45
N PRO A 120 -3.98 -8.11 10.61
CA PRO A 120 -4.59 -8.77 9.47
C PRO A 120 -5.69 -7.90 8.86
N ALA A 121 -5.82 -7.95 7.53
CA ALA A 121 -6.91 -7.29 6.81
C ALA A 121 -7.20 -7.98 5.48
N ASP A 122 -8.43 -7.86 5.00
CA ASP A 122 -8.77 -8.23 3.63
C ASP A 122 -8.33 -7.12 2.67
N LEU A 123 -7.66 -7.49 1.58
CA LEU A 123 -7.41 -6.63 0.45
C LEU A 123 -8.66 -6.61 -0.43
N VAL A 124 -9.45 -5.54 -0.31
CA VAL A 124 -10.75 -5.39 -0.97
C VAL A 124 -10.60 -4.87 -2.40
N SER A 125 -9.66 -3.94 -2.60
CA SER A 125 -9.37 -3.35 -3.91
C SER A 125 -7.97 -2.75 -3.96
N MET A 126 -7.47 -2.59 -5.17
CA MET A 126 -6.28 -1.81 -5.48
C MET A 126 -6.44 -1.22 -6.88
N ASN A 127 -5.99 0.00 -7.06
CA ASN A 127 -5.85 0.67 -8.34
C ASN A 127 -4.57 1.49 -8.39
N GLY A 128 -4.23 2.00 -9.56
CA GLY A 128 -3.03 2.79 -9.73
C GLY A 128 -2.40 2.61 -11.11
N TYR A 129 -1.14 2.96 -11.21
CA TYR A 129 -0.41 2.99 -12.46
C TYR A 129 1.01 2.44 -12.32
N VAL A 130 1.55 1.98 -13.43
CA VAL A 130 2.99 1.85 -13.65
C VAL A 130 3.37 2.94 -14.65
N ILE A 131 4.23 3.85 -14.23
CA ILE A 131 4.68 4.99 -15.03
C ILE A 131 6.20 4.91 -15.16
N ASN A 132 6.69 4.76 -16.37
CA ASN A 132 8.12 4.59 -16.63
C ASN A 132 8.77 3.49 -15.78
N GLY A 133 8.05 2.36 -15.57
CA GLY A 133 8.51 1.23 -14.78
C GLY A 133 8.41 1.42 -13.25
N LYS A 134 7.84 2.53 -12.77
CA LYS A 134 7.61 2.81 -11.35
C LYS A 134 6.16 2.53 -10.98
N VAL A 135 5.95 1.80 -9.91
CA VAL A 135 4.62 1.49 -9.38
C VAL A 135 4.12 2.64 -8.52
N HIS A 136 2.90 3.09 -8.78
CA HIS A 136 2.13 4.02 -7.96
C HIS A 136 0.76 3.40 -7.72
N ALA A 137 0.53 2.87 -6.53
CA ALA A 137 -0.67 2.10 -6.22
C ALA A 137 -1.33 2.56 -4.92
N HIS A 138 -2.66 2.60 -4.95
CA HIS A 138 -3.51 2.81 -3.78
C HIS A 138 -4.33 1.55 -3.52
N LEU A 139 -4.55 1.23 -2.25
CA LEU A 139 -5.34 0.07 -1.87
C LEU A 139 -6.37 0.39 -0.80
N THR A 140 -7.38 -0.47 -0.72
CA THR A 140 -8.38 -0.49 0.34
C THR A 140 -8.28 -1.81 1.09
N LEU A 141 -8.13 -1.71 2.39
CA LEU A 141 -8.06 -2.82 3.33
C LEU A 141 -9.27 -2.76 4.27
N ALA A 142 -9.84 -3.92 4.56
CA ALA A 142 -10.93 -4.05 5.54
C ALA A 142 -10.49 -4.93 6.70
N THR A 143 -10.64 -4.42 7.92
CA THR A 143 -10.56 -5.19 9.16
C THR A 143 -11.97 -5.37 9.73
N PRO A 144 -12.17 -6.22 10.76
CA PRO A 144 -13.48 -6.30 11.42
C PRO A 144 -14.03 -4.97 11.93
N ASP A 145 -13.14 -4.02 12.27
CA ASP A 145 -13.51 -2.79 12.96
C ASP A 145 -13.48 -1.54 12.09
N LYS A 146 -12.71 -1.54 11.00
CA LYS A 146 -12.51 -0.34 10.17
C LYS A 146 -12.06 -0.67 8.74
N VAL A 147 -12.22 0.32 7.88
CA VAL A 147 -11.62 0.36 6.54
C VAL A 147 -10.41 1.28 6.57
N ILE A 148 -9.32 0.85 5.94
CA ILE A 148 -8.08 1.59 5.80
C ILE A 148 -7.81 1.71 4.30
N ALA A 149 -7.49 2.90 3.82
CA ALA A 149 -7.13 3.10 2.40
C ALA A 149 -5.99 4.11 2.29
N GLY A 150 -5.18 4.00 1.24
CA GLY A 150 -4.08 4.92 0.99
C GLY A 150 -3.07 4.38 -0.03
N HIS A 151 -1.99 5.11 -0.18
CA HIS A 151 -0.86 4.71 -0.98
C HIS A 151 -0.21 3.46 -0.39
N LEU A 152 0.10 2.48 -1.25
CA LEU A 152 0.76 1.24 -0.86
C LEU A 152 2.23 1.49 -0.52
N GLU A 153 2.62 1.16 0.71
CA GLU A 153 3.98 1.28 1.19
C GLU A 153 4.70 -0.07 1.32
N PRO A 154 6.03 -0.08 1.32
CA PRO A 154 6.80 -1.27 1.72
C PRO A 154 6.41 -1.73 3.13
N GLY A 155 6.25 -3.04 3.33
CA GLY A 155 5.82 -3.60 4.61
C GLY A 155 4.41 -4.17 4.60
N THR A 156 3.67 -4.01 3.50
CA THR A 156 2.40 -4.72 3.27
C THR A 156 2.67 -6.15 2.83
N GLU A 157 2.39 -7.12 3.72
CA GLU A 157 2.73 -8.52 3.56
C GLU A 157 1.48 -9.38 3.39
N VAL A 158 1.46 -10.23 2.36
CA VAL A 158 0.33 -11.11 2.02
C VAL A 158 0.13 -12.19 3.08
N PHE A 159 -1.14 -12.43 3.46
CA PHE A 159 -1.53 -13.51 4.37
C PHE A 159 -1.85 -14.80 3.61
N THR A 160 -3.09 -15.01 3.17
CA THR A 160 -3.47 -16.26 2.51
C THR A 160 -2.98 -16.28 1.05
N PHE A 161 -3.39 -15.30 0.29
CA PHE A 161 -2.97 -15.01 -1.07
C PHE A 161 -3.36 -13.56 -1.44
N ALA A 162 -2.81 -13.05 -2.53
CA ALA A 162 -3.34 -11.90 -3.23
C ALA A 162 -3.26 -12.12 -4.74
N ILE A 163 -4.21 -11.54 -5.47
CA ILE A 163 -4.23 -11.52 -6.92
C ILE A 163 -4.30 -10.05 -7.35
N VAL A 164 -3.38 -9.62 -8.22
CA VAL A 164 -3.34 -8.28 -8.80
C VAL A 164 -3.44 -8.40 -10.30
N THR A 165 -4.32 -7.61 -10.92
CA THR A 165 -4.50 -7.58 -12.38
C THR A 165 -3.97 -6.27 -12.93
N ILE A 166 -3.09 -6.33 -13.93
CA ILE A 166 -2.43 -5.20 -14.56
C ILE A 166 -2.74 -5.20 -16.06
N GLY A 167 -3.22 -4.07 -16.58
CA GLY A 167 -3.39 -3.82 -18.01
C GLY A 167 -2.17 -3.06 -18.55
N VAL A 168 -1.37 -3.69 -19.43
CA VAL A 168 -0.14 -3.11 -19.99
C VAL A 168 -0.48 -2.22 -21.18
N MET A 169 0.14 -1.03 -21.25
CA MET A 169 -0.10 0.02 -22.25
C MET A 169 1.25 0.46 -22.86
N ASN A 170 1.78 -0.29 -23.83
CA ASN A 170 3.12 0.00 -24.39
C ASN A 170 3.16 1.24 -25.29
N ASP A 171 2.07 1.54 -25.97
CA ASP A 171 1.93 2.65 -26.94
C ASP A 171 1.53 3.98 -26.28
N THR A 172 1.28 4.00 -24.99
CA THR A 172 0.82 5.18 -24.26
C THR A 172 1.93 5.68 -23.33
N ASP A 173 2.38 6.90 -23.52
CA ASP A 173 3.36 7.56 -22.64
C ASP A 173 2.64 8.13 -21.40
N LEU A 174 2.52 7.31 -20.36
CA LEU A 174 1.97 7.75 -19.08
C LEU A 174 2.92 8.69 -18.32
N GLY A 175 4.16 8.86 -18.73
CA GLY A 175 5.07 9.86 -18.15
C GLY A 175 4.52 11.29 -18.26
N ARG A 176 3.64 11.53 -19.22
CA ARG A 176 2.96 12.82 -19.40
C ARG A 176 1.93 13.14 -18.30
N VAL A 177 1.37 12.15 -17.60
CA VAL A 177 0.45 12.40 -16.45
C VAL A 177 1.19 12.67 -15.15
N ASP A 178 2.49 12.38 -15.10
CA ASP A 178 3.38 12.64 -13.95
C ASP A 178 4.34 13.81 -14.26
N ASP A 179 3.96 14.70 -15.16
CA ASP A 179 4.75 15.86 -15.51
C ASP A 179 4.73 16.87 -14.35
N LYS A 180 5.93 17.18 -13.85
CA LYS A 180 6.11 18.11 -12.71
C LYS A 180 5.93 19.58 -13.06
N THR A 181 5.55 19.89 -14.30
CA THR A 181 5.27 21.26 -14.75
C THR A 181 3.81 21.67 -14.59
N TYR A 182 2.99 20.81 -14.00
CA TYR A 182 1.54 21.01 -13.85
C TYR A 182 1.13 22.13 -12.87
N ARG A 183 2.08 22.68 -12.12
CA ARG A 183 1.87 23.84 -11.25
C ARG A 183 2.45 25.12 -11.82
#